data_9b64f88fed524cfa836dd5c710006d6c
#
_entry.id   9b64f88fed524cfa836dd5c710006d6c
#
_cell.length_a   1.000
_cell.length_b   1.000
_cell.length_c   1.000
_cell.angle_alpha   90.00
_cell.angle_beta   90.00
_cell.angle_gamma   90.00
#
_symmetry.space_group_name_H-M   'P 1'
#
loop_
_entity.id
_entity.type
_entity.pdbx_description
1 polymer ?
#
loop_
_entity_poly.entity_id
_entity_poly.type
_entity_poly.pdbx_seq_one_letter_code
_entity_poly.pdbx_strand_id
1 'polypeptide(L)'
;MSYICEVKKASPSKGLIAPDFPYLDIAKEYKAAGAVAISCLTEPFYFQGSDQYLWEIASEVDIPVLRKDFVIDDLYDSAGGRLWCRSCTSVCALLDDTQLREYREMAEELGMDALVEAHDAEEVERALKSGARIIGVNNRDLRTFEVDMANSINLRKLAPENVIFVSESGIRTSEDIQRLHDNKIEAVLVGETLMRSPDKKAALEELNGAPLTED
;
A
#
# COMPACT_ATOMS: atom_id res chain seq x y z
N MET A 1 -0.73 14.09 6.37
CA MET A 1 -0.43 12.70 6.01
C MET A 1 -1.41 12.21 4.97
N SER A 2 -0.95 11.55 3.91
CA SER A 2 -1.81 10.89 2.92
C SER A 2 -2.04 9.43 3.31
N TYR A 3 -3.29 8.95 3.23
CA TYR A 3 -3.64 7.58 3.63
C TYR A 3 -3.99 6.73 2.41
N ILE A 4 -3.24 5.64 2.20
CA ILE A 4 -3.60 4.54 1.31
C ILE A 4 -4.25 3.48 2.20
N CYS A 5 -5.57 3.31 2.08
CA CYS A 5 -6.32 2.39 2.93
C CYS A 5 -6.44 1.02 2.27
N GLU A 6 -6.00 -0.03 2.96
CA GLU A 6 -5.90 -1.37 2.38
C GLU A 6 -7.12 -2.23 2.68
N VAL A 7 -7.77 -2.72 1.63
CA VAL A 7 -8.83 -3.72 1.67
C VAL A 7 -8.20 -5.11 1.64
N LYS A 8 -8.19 -5.77 2.81
CA LYS A 8 -7.46 -7.02 3.04
C LYS A 8 -8.25 -8.03 3.85
N LYS A 9 -8.51 -9.20 3.26
CA LYS A 9 -9.26 -10.29 3.90
C LYS A 9 -8.42 -11.09 4.88
N ALA A 10 -7.19 -11.43 4.48
CA ALA A 10 -6.27 -12.26 5.24
C ALA A 10 -4.82 -11.81 5.06
N SER A 11 -3.90 -12.34 5.86
CA SER A 11 -2.46 -12.19 5.66
C SER A 11 -1.68 -13.37 6.24
N PRO A 12 -0.46 -13.68 5.74
CA PRO A 12 0.38 -14.77 6.27
C PRO A 12 0.65 -14.64 7.76
N SER A 13 0.86 -13.42 8.26
CA SER A 13 1.22 -13.15 9.66
C SER A 13 0.05 -13.15 10.65
N LYS A 14 -1.20 -12.99 10.16
CA LYS A 14 -2.39 -12.81 11.01
C LYS A 14 -3.53 -13.78 10.68
N GLY A 15 -3.38 -14.59 9.64
CA GLY A 15 -4.46 -15.43 9.15
C GLY A 15 -5.65 -14.61 8.63
N LEU A 16 -6.85 -15.09 8.87
CA LEU A 16 -8.10 -14.42 8.47
C LEU A 16 -8.33 -13.18 9.35
N ILE A 17 -8.39 -12.00 8.73
CA ILE A 17 -8.59 -10.71 9.39
C ILE A 17 -10.07 -10.33 9.38
N ALA A 18 -10.74 -10.51 8.23
CA ALA A 18 -12.14 -10.18 8.02
C ALA A 18 -12.90 -11.41 7.50
N PRO A 19 -13.53 -12.22 8.40
CA PRO A 19 -14.35 -13.35 7.99
C PRO A 19 -15.54 -12.92 7.13
N ASP A 20 -16.25 -11.89 7.56
CA ASP A 20 -17.21 -11.14 6.76
C ASP A 20 -16.44 -10.01 6.04
N PHE A 21 -16.47 -10.05 4.68
CA PHE A 21 -15.61 -9.20 3.85
C PHE A 21 -16.42 -8.45 2.79
N PRO A 22 -17.22 -7.45 3.20
CA PRO A 22 -17.96 -6.59 2.27
C PRO A 22 -17.01 -5.54 1.65
N TYR A 23 -16.07 -6.00 0.81
CA TYR A 23 -14.96 -5.20 0.30
C TYR A 23 -15.38 -3.92 -0.42
N LEU A 24 -16.55 -3.91 -1.09
CA LEU A 24 -17.07 -2.71 -1.74
C LEU A 24 -17.51 -1.65 -0.73
N ASP A 25 -18.21 -2.07 0.33
CA ASP A 25 -18.66 -1.16 1.37
C ASP A 25 -17.45 -0.62 2.13
N ILE A 26 -16.47 -1.48 2.45
CA ILE A 26 -15.21 -1.08 3.08
C ILE A 26 -14.47 -0.03 2.23
N ALA A 27 -14.35 -0.24 0.92
CA ALA A 27 -13.70 0.71 0.01
C ALA A 27 -14.44 2.06 -0.04
N LYS A 28 -15.79 2.05 -0.07
CA LYS A 28 -16.62 3.24 -0.02
C LYS A 28 -16.47 3.99 1.31
N GLU A 29 -16.43 3.27 2.42
CA GLU A 29 -16.19 3.85 3.76
C GLU A 29 -14.81 4.50 3.83
N TYR A 30 -13.75 3.86 3.33
CA TYR A 30 -12.41 4.45 3.26
C TYR A 30 -12.37 5.73 2.44
N LYS A 31 -13.00 5.74 1.25
CA LYS A 31 -13.13 6.95 0.45
C LYS A 31 -13.87 8.06 1.21
N ALA A 32 -15.01 7.73 1.81
CA ALA A 32 -15.81 8.70 2.58
C ALA A 32 -15.06 9.23 3.82
N ALA A 33 -14.15 8.42 4.39
CA ALA A 33 -13.28 8.80 5.51
C ALA A 33 -12.07 9.67 5.08
N GLY A 34 -11.84 9.89 3.78
CA GLY A 34 -10.78 10.74 3.27
C GLY A 34 -9.52 10.00 2.84
N ALA A 35 -9.59 8.70 2.56
CA ALA A 35 -8.50 7.99 1.91
C ALA A 35 -8.15 8.64 0.56
N VAL A 36 -6.86 8.80 0.26
CA VAL A 36 -6.41 9.34 -1.03
C VAL A 36 -6.28 8.25 -2.09
N ALA A 37 -6.14 7.00 -1.66
CA ALA A 37 -6.12 5.82 -2.54
C ALA A 37 -6.58 4.58 -1.75
N ILE A 38 -7.05 3.57 -2.48
CA ILE A 38 -7.37 2.24 -1.94
C ILE A 38 -6.26 1.27 -2.39
N SER A 39 -5.74 0.46 -1.46
CA SER A 39 -4.92 -0.70 -1.79
C SER A 39 -5.80 -1.95 -1.76
N CYS A 40 -5.79 -2.73 -2.83
CA CYS A 40 -6.57 -3.97 -2.95
C CYS A 40 -5.66 -5.16 -3.15
N LEU A 41 -5.70 -6.13 -2.22
CA LEU A 41 -4.97 -7.39 -2.34
C LEU A 41 -5.61 -8.25 -3.42
N THR A 42 -4.80 -8.70 -4.40
CA THR A 42 -5.25 -9.61 -5.47
C THR A 42 -4.64 -11.01 -5.35
N GLU A 43 -3.58 -11.19 -4.58
CA GLU A 43 -2.96 -12.50 -4.35
C GLU A 43 -3.95 -13.49 -3.68
N PRO A 44 -4.27 -14.65 -4.31
CA PRO A 44 -5.39 -15.47 -3.89
C PRO A 44 -5.09 -16.45 -2.74
N PHE A 45 -3.85 -16.85 -2.53
CA PHE A 45 -3.51 -17.95 -1.62
C PHE A 45 -3.27 -17.46 -0.19
N TYR A 46 -2.39 -16.50 -0.01
CA TYR A 46 -1.96 -16.02 1.30
C TYR A 46 -2.82 -14.87 1.83
N PHE A 47 -3.28 -14.01 0.91
CA PHE A 47 -4.09 -12.84 1.26
C PHE A 47 -5.59 -13.05 0.97
N GLN A 48 -5.95 -14.14 0.31
CA GLN A 48 -7.32 -14.44 -0.13
C GLN A 48 -7.93 -13.28 -0.95
N GLY A 49 -7.07 -12.65 -1.76
CA GLY A 49 -7.42 -11.57 -2.67
C GLY A 49 -8.07 -12.08 -3.96
N SER A 50 -8.45 -11.15 -4.83
CA SER A 50 -9.04 -11.45 -6.13
C SER A 50 -8.96 -10.26 -7.07
N ASP A 51 -8.68 -10.51 -8.36
CA ASP A 51 -8.80 -9.50 -9.42
C ASP A 51 -10.22 -8.96 -9.53
N GLN A 52 -11.23 -9.76 -9.20
CA GLN A 52 -12.62 -9.33 -9.16
C GLN A 52 -12.82 -8.20 -8.13
N TYR A 53 -12.22 -8.31 -6.94
CA TYR A 53 -12.31 -7.27 -5.91
C TYR A 53 -11.70 -5.96 -6.42
N LEU A 54 -10.53 -6.05 -7.06
CA LEU A 54 -9.86 -4.88 -7.65
C LEU A 54 -10.74 -4.20 -8.70
N TRP A 55 -11.30 -4.98 -9.63
CA TRP A 55 -12.14 -4.47 -10.70
C TRP A 55 -13.41 -3.79 -10.18
N GLU A 56 -14.11 -4.44 -9.25
CA GLU A 56 -15.35 -3.92 -8.69
C GLU A 56 -15.09 -2.67 -7.85
N ILE A 57 -14.04 -2.64 -7.02
CA ILE A 57 -13.67 -1.44 -6.26
C ILE A 57 -13.32 -0.29 -7.21
N ALA A 58 -12.47 -0.53 -8.21
CA ALA A 58 -12.07 0.51 -9.16
C ALA A 58 -13.23 1.07 -10.00
N SER A 59 -14.31 0.30 -10.16
CA SER A 59 -15.53 0.74 -10.85
C SER A 59 -16.44 1.61 -9.97
N GLU A 60 -16.33 1.47 -8.64
CA GLU A 60 -17.25 2.09 -7.68
C GLU A 60 -16.66 3.33 -6.96
N VAL A 61 -15.31 3.47 -6.96
CA VAL A 61 -14.65 4.61 -6.34
C VAL A 61 -13.95 5.48 -7.39
N ASP A 62 -13.91 6.79 -7.17
CA ASP A 62 -13.28 7.77 -8.08
C ASP A 62 -11.85 8.18 -7.62
N ILE A 63 -11.33 7.52 -6.59
CA ILE A 63 -9.94 7.68 -6.15
C ILE A 63 -9.07 6.56 -6.72
N PRO A 64 -7.72 6.74 -6.81
CA PRO A 64 -6.82 5.71 -7.29
C PRO A 64 -6.96 4.40 -6.53
N VAL A 65 -6.90 3.28 -7.25
CA VAL A 65 -6.87 1.93 -6.66
C VAL A 65 -5.54 1.29 -7.01
N LEU A 66 -4.79 0.91 -5.99
CA LEU A 66 -3.51 0.23 -6.06
C LEU A 66 -3.76 -1.28 -6.10
N ARG A 67 -3.29 -1.96 -7.15
CA ARG A 67 -3.16 -3.41 -7.17
C ARG A 67 -2.01 -3.81 -6.24
N LYS A 68 -2.31 -4.47 -5.14
CA LYS A 68 -1.30 -4.98 -4.21
C LYS A 68 -1.12 -6.48 -4.45
N ASP A 69 -0.04 -6.82 -5.15
CA ASP A 69 0.29 -8.19 -5.56
C ASP A 69 1.80 -8.35 -5.73
N PHE A 70 2.27 -9.59 -5.89
CA PHE A 70 3.62 -9.90 -6.32
C PHE A 70 3.68 -9.87 -7.85
N VAL A 71 4.00 -8.70 -8.42
CA VAL A 71 4.15 -8.54 -9.87
C VAL A 71 5.52 -9.10 -10.27
N ILE A 72 5.53 -10.28 -10.87
CA ILE A 72 6.74 -11.03 -11.25
C ILE A 72 6.81 -11.36 -12.75
N ASP A 73 5.75 -11.02 -13.53
CA ASP A 73 5.63 -11.34 -14.95
C ASP A 73 4.85 -10.22 -15.68
N ASP A 74 5.30 -9.85 -16.88
CA ASP A 74 4.67 -8.88 -17.78
C ASP A 74 3.34 -9.36 -18.38
N LEU A 75 3.10 -10.69 -18.40
CA LEU A 75 1.84 -11.27 -18.86
C LEU A 75 0.62 -10.84 -18.02
N TYR A 76 0.84 -10.38 -16.81
CA TYR A 76 -0.23 -9.89 -15.94
C TYR A 76 -0.91 -8.64 -16.50
N ASP A 77 -0.19 -7.80 -17.24
CA ASP A 77 -0.72 -6.58 -17.84
C ASP A 77 -1.34 -6.83 -19.23
N SER A 78 -0.89 -7.86 -19.94
CA SER A 78 -1.33 -8.14 -21.32
C SER A 78 -2.58 -9.02 -21.43
N ALA A 79 -2.87 -9.86 -20.44
CA ALA A 79 -3.96 -10.85 -20.50
C ALA A 79 -5.36 -10.26 -20.28
N GLY A 80 -5.50 -9.03 -19.82
CA GLY A 80 -6.78 -8.39 -19.50
C GLY A 80 -7.10 -7.09 -20.23
N GLY A 81 -6.19 -6.52 -20.99
CA GLY A 81 -6.45 -5.47 -21.99
C GLY A 81 -7.12 -4.18 -21.52
N ARG A 82 -7.41 -4.01 -20.24
CA ARG A 82 -7.90 -2.75 -19.66
C ARG A 82 -7.51 -2.71 -18.18
N LEU A 83 -6.51 -1.92 -17.91
CA LEU A 83 -6.05 -1.59 -16.57
C LEU A 83 -7.13 -0.83 -15.81
N TRP A 84 -7.80 -1.51 -14.93
CA TRP A 84 -8.82 -0.92 -14.05
C TRP A 84 -8.18 -0.24 -12.83
N CYS A 85 -6.92 -0.54 -12.53
CA CYS A 85 -6.18 0.13 -11.46
C CYS A 85 -5.36 1.30 -12.01
N ARG A 86 -5.18 2.35 -11.21
CA ARG A 86 -4.32 3.50 -11.54
C ARG A 86 -2.90 3.34 -11.04
N SER A 87 -2.61 2.27 -10.31
CA SER A 87 -1.28 2.00 -9.78
C SER A 87 -1.07 0.51 -9.51
N CYS A 88 0.17 0.06 -9.59
CA CYS A 88 0.58 -1.31 -9.27
C CYS A 88 1.74 -1.30 -8.28
N THR A 89 1.93 -2.42 -7.57
CA THR A 89 3.09 -2.61 -6.67
C THR A 89 4.12 -3.52 -7.33
N SER A 90 5.37 -3.05 -7.40
CA SER A 90 6.55 -3.86 -7.77
C SER A 90 7.42 -4.07 -6.55
N VAL A 91 7.78 -5.32 -6.23
CA VAL A 91 8.56 -5.66 -5.03
C VAL A 91 10.02 -5.88 -5.40
N CYS A 92 10.93 -5.03 -4.90
CA CYS A 92 12.37 -5.11 -5.19
C CYS A 92 12.98 -6.48 -4.87
N ALA A 93 12.57 -7.12 -3.79
CA ALA A 93 13.10 -8.41 -3.36
C ALA A 93 12.86 -9.55 -4.37
N LEU A 94 11.90 -9.41 -5.28
CA LEU A 94 11.49 -10.45 -6.23
C LEU A 94 11.98 -10.21 -7.65
N LEU A 95 12.41 -8.99 -7.99
CA LEU A 95 12.78 -8.56 -9.33
C LEU A 95 14.27 -8.26 -9.40
N ASP A 96 14.90 -8.55 -10.53
CA ASP A 96 16.23 -8.00 -10.83
C ASP A 96 16.13 -6.52 -11.25
N ASP A 97 17.28 -5.84 -11.38
CA ASP A 97 17.30 -4.40 -11.67
C ASP A 97 16.74 -4.05 -13.05
N THR A 98 16.83 -4.97 -14.00
CA THR A 98 16.29 -4.81 -15.35
C THR A 98 14.78 -4.93 -15.32
N GLN A 99 14.26 -6.00 -14.72
CA GLN A 99 12.84 -6.25 -14.55
C GLN A 99 12.16 -5.11 -13.76
N LEU A 100 12.79 -4.66 -12.67
CA LEU A 100 12.25 -3.58 -11.84
C LEU A 100 12.06 -2.28 -12.66
N ARG A 101 13.05 -1.94 -13.49
CA ARG A 101 12.97 -0.77 -14.37
C ARG A 101 11.92 -0.98 -15.46
N GLU A 102 11.96 -2.12 -16.17
CA GLU A 102 11.05 -2.39 -17.29
C GLU A 102 9.59 -2.43 -16.87
N TYR A 103 9.27 -3.08 -15.74
CA TYR A 103 7.88 -3.15 -15.26
C TYR A 103 7.39 -1.79 -14.77
N ARG A 104 8.25 -1.00 -14.12
CA ARG A 104 7.91 0.38 -13.74
C ARG A 104 7.63 1.24 -14.99
N GLU A 105 8.50 1.17 -16.01
CA GLU A 105 8.33 1.93 -17.26
C GLU A 105 7.07 1.50 -18.00
N MET A 106 6.79 0.20 -18.08
CA MET A 106 5.57 -0.34 -18.67
C MET A 106 4.32 0.18 -17.95
N ALA A 107 4.32 0.19 -16.61
CA ALA A 107 3.21 0.75 -15.83
C ALA A 107 2.98 2.23 -16.18
N GLU A 108 4.04 3.03 -16.26
CA GLU A 108 3.97 4.45 -16.61
C GLU A 108 3.49 4.67 -18.06
N GLU A 109 3.94 3.87 -19.03
CA GLU A 109 3.49 3.90 -20.43
C GLU A 109 1.98 3.61 -20.54
N LEU A 110 1.46 2.77 -19.65
CA LEU A 110 0.05 2.45 -19.56
C LEU A 110 -0.77 3.50 -18.78
N GLY A 111 -0.11 4.58 -18.30
CA GLY A 111 -0.75 5.68 -17.58
C GLY A 111 -1.01 5.37 -16.09
N MET A 112 -0.30 4.38 -15.54
CA MET A 112 -0.35 4.04 -14.13
C MET A 112 0.82 4.63 -13.36
N ASP A 113 0.69 4.73 -12.04
CA ASP A 113 1.81 4.96 -11.13
C ASP A 113 2.31 3.63 -10.56
N ALA A 114 3.63 3.46 -10.49
CA ALA A 114 4.26 2.31 -9.86
C ALA A 114 4.71 2.67 -8.44
N LEU A 115 4.21 1.95 -7.44
CA LEU A 115 4.75 1.94 -6.08
C LEU A 115 5.79 0.83 -6.00
N VAL A 116 7.05 1.21 -5.80
CA VAL A 116 8.16 0.24 -5.68
C VAL A 116 8.39 -0.05 -4.21
N GLU A 117 8.08 -1.28 -3.79
CA GLU A 117 8.23 -1.72 -2.40
C GLU A 117 9.67 -2.16 -2.12
N ALA A 118 10.23 -1.66 -1.01
CA ALA A 118 11.57 -1.93 -0.53
C ALA A 118 11.57 -2.25 0.98
N HIS A 119 12.56 -3.03 1.44
CA HIS A 119 12.66 -3.48 2.82
C HIS A 119 13.96 -3.01 3.50
N ASP A 120 14.98 -2.70 2.73
CA ASP A 120 16.30 -2.29 3.24
C ASP A 120 16.95 -1.21 2.37
N ALA A 121 18.16 -0.80 2.76
CA ALA A 121 18.89 0.29 2.10
C ALA A 121 19.31 -0.07 0.66
N GLU A 122 19.66 -1.33 0.40
CA GLU A 122 20.04 -1.80 -0.93
C GLU A 122 18.84 -1.76 -1.87
N GLU A 123 17.68 -2.21 -1.40
CA GLU A 123 16.44 -2.17 -2.17
C GLU A 123 15.95 -0.75 -2.45
N VAL A 124 16.08 0.18 -1.49
CA VAL A 124 15.79 1.62 -1.72
C VAL A 124 16.73 2.19 -2.79
N GLU A 125 18.01 1.85 -2.76
CA GLU A 125 18.96 2.29 -3.79
C GLU A 125 18.60 1.72 -5.18
N ARG A 126 18.20 0.46 -5.26
CA ARG A 126 17.72 -0.19 -6.49
C ARG A 126 16.45 0.49 -7.01
N ALA A 127 15.49 0.76 -6.14
CA ALA A 127 14.27 1.51 -6.48
C ALA A 127 14.59 2.89 -7.06
N LEU A 128 15.50 3.64 -6.42
CA LEU A 128 15.95 4.94 -6.93
C LEU A 128 16.65 4.84 -8.28
N LYS A 129 17.52 3.84 -8.47
CA LYS A 129 18.20 3.59 -9.75
C LYS A 129 17.23 3.20 -10.88
N SER A 130 16.15 2.52 -10.56
CA SER A 130 15.08 2.20 -11.52
C SER A 130 14.31 3.43 -11.98
N GLY A 131 14.43 4.57 -11.28
CA GLY A 131 13.68 5.80 -11.53
C GLY A 131 12.33 5.87 -10.82
N ALA A 132 12.13 5.09 -9.74
CA ALA A 132 10.90 5.09 -8.96
C ALA A 132 10.58 6.49 -8.41
N ARG A 133 9.35 6.95 -8.62
CA ARG A 133 8.81 8.21 -8.08
C ARG A 133 8.08 8.01 -6.75
N ILE A 134 7.61 6.79 -6.51
CA ILE A 134 6.91 6.38 -5.29
C ILE A 134 7.62 5.15 -4.74
N ILE A 135 8.15 5.24 -3.53
CA ILE A 135 8.81 4.12 -2.84
C ILE A 135 8.02 3.80 -1.58
N GLY A 136 7.57 2.55 -1.49
CA GLY A 136 6.94 2.00 -0.29
C GLY A 136 7.97 1.26 0.56
N VAL A 137 8.10 1.61 1.83
CA VAL A 137 8.96 0.85 2.75
C VAL A 137 8.10 0.03 3.68
N ASN A 138 8.27 -1.29 3.57
CA ASN A 138 7.60 -2.23 4.44
C ASN A 138 8.37 -2.40 5.74
N ASN A 139 7.78 -1.95 6.85
CA ASN A 139 8.34 -2.09 8.20
C ASN A 139 8.29 -3.53 8.73
N ARG A 140 7.61 -4.43 8.01
CA ARG A 140 7.53 -5.84 8.37
C ARG A 140 8.62 -6.64 7.65
N ASP A 141 9.49 -7.29 8.40
CA ASP A 141 10.37 -8.32 7.84
C ASP A 141 9.51 -9.51 7.39
N LEU A 142 9.58 -9.85 6.10
CA LEU A 142 8.76 -10.92 5.51
C LEU A 142 9.20 -12.33 5.93
N ARG A 143 10.36 -12.48 6.55
CA ARG A 143 10.91 -13.77 7.03
C ARG A 143 10.54 -14.03 8.48
N THR A 144 10.60 -13.00 9.33
CA THR A 144 10.36 -13.11 10.78
C THR A 144 8.99 -12.61 11.20
N PHE A 145 8.31 -11.82 10.32
CA PHE A 145 7.09 -11.07 10.57
C PHE A 145 7.20 -10.01 11.67
N GLU A 146 8.41 -9.73 12.17
CA GLU A 146 8.65 -8.63 13.08
C GLU A 146 8.42 -7.28 12.38
N VAL A 147 7.96 -6.29 13.15
CA VAL A 147 7.66 -4.95 12.65
C VAL A 147 8.51 -3.93 13.39
N ASP A 148 9.29 -3.16 12.64
CA ASP A 148 10.07 -2.03 13.16
C ASP A 148 9.75 -0.75 12.40
N MET A 149 8.99 0.15 13.04
CA MET A 149 8.64 1.46 12.48
C MET A 149 9.86 2.37 12.24
N ALA A 150 11.00 2.11 12.88
CA ALA A 150 12.21 2.87 12.63
C ALA A 150 12.79 2.60 11.24
N ASN A 151 12.42 1.47 10.60
CA ASN A 151 12.89 1.12 9.27
C ASN A 151 12.54 2.21 8.24
N SER A 152 11.26 2.56 8.09
CA SER A 152 10.84 3.64 7.17
C SER A 152 11.56 4.96 7.46
N ILE A 153 11.70 5.33 8.74
CA ILE A 153 12.34 6.59 9.15
C ILE A 153 13.82 6.62 8.76
N ASN A 154 14.51 5.50 8.94
CA ASN A 154 15.92 5.41 8.61
C ASN A 154 16.14 5.40 7.09
N LEU A 155 15.31 4.67 6.37
CA LEU A 155 15.42 4.55 4.91
C LEU A 155 14.96 5.81 4.17
N ARG A 156 14.02 6.59 4.73
CA ARG A 156 13.62 7.90 4.17
C ARG A 156 14.81 8.82 3.92
N LYS A 157 15.82 8.76 4.78
CA LYS A 157 17.03 9.60 4.69
C LYS A 157 17.88 9.32 3.43
N LEU A 158 17.68 8.17 2.79
CA LEU A 158 18.39 7.76 1.58
C LEU A 158 17.71 8.28 0.30
N ALA A 159 16.43 8.62 0.38
CA ALA A 159 15.65 9.08 -0.77
C ALA A 159 15.65 10.62 -0.88
N PRO A 160 15.77 11.19 -2.10
CA PRO A 160 15.65 12.61 -2.33
C PRO A 160 14.24 13.13 -2.04
N GLU A 161 14.09 14.44 -1.82
CA GLU A 161 12.80 15.04 -1.42
C GLU A 161 11.70 14.96 -2.50
N ASN A 162 12.07 14.82 -3.76
CA ASN A 162 11.12 14.69 -4.86
C ASN A 162 10.54 13.28 -5.05
N VAL A 163 10.95 12.31 -4.23
CA VAL A 163 10.40 10.96 -4.21
C VAL A 163 9.36 10.88 -3.11
N ILE A 164 8.14 10.46 -3.46
CA ILE A 164 7.07 10.18 -2.50
C ILE A 164 7.43 8.92 -1.72
N PHE A 165 7.48 9.04 -0.40
CA PHE A 165 7.85 7.94 0.47
C PHE A 165 6.65 7.46 1.28
N VAL A 166 6.32 6.17 1.14
CA VAL A 166 5.17 5.53 1.78
C VAL A 166 5.67 4.59 2.87
N SER A 167 5.20 4.76 4.10
CA SER A 167 5.47 3.80 5.18
C SER A 167 4.36 2.76 5.23
N GLU A 168 4.75 1.48 5.22
CA GLU A 168 3.83 0.35 5.22
C GLU A 168 4.03 -0.53 6.44
N SER A 169 2.95 -1.10 6.95
CA SER A 169 2.91 -1.98 8.12
C SER A 169 3.24 -1.32 9.45
N GLY A 170 2.55 -1.78 10.51
CA GLY A 170 2.84 -1.42 11.90
C GLY A 170 2.19 -0.15 12.42
N ILE A 171 1.53 0.62 11.60
CA ILE A 171 0.91 1.90 11.95
C ILE A 171 -0.39 1.65 12.73
N ARG A 172 -0.49 2.18 13.94
CA ARG A 172 -1.61 1.89 14.87
C ARG A 172 -2.16 3.11 15.58
N THR A 173 -1.34 4.14 15.79
CA THR A 173 -1.70 5.29 16.63
C THR A 173 -1.40 6.61 15.92
N SER A 174 -1.98 7.69 16.42
CA SER A 174 -1.67 9.05 15.95
C SER A 174 -0.22 9.45 16.23
N GLU A 175 0.40 8.92 17.28
CA GLU A 175 1.82 9.13 17.58
C GLU A 175 2.71 8.49 16.51
N ASP A 176 2.34 7.31 15.99
CA ASP A 176 3.03 6.70 14.85
C ASP A 176 2.98 7.62 13.63
N ILE A 177 1.81 8.15 13.32
CA ILE A 177 1.59 9.10 12.21
C ILE A 177 2.42 10.37 12.40
N GLN A 178 2.38 10.96 13.60
CA GLN A 178 3.16 12.17 13.90
C GLN A 178 4.66 11.91 13.75
N ARG A 179 5.15 10.78 14.26
CA ARG A 179 6.56 10.38 14.14
C ARG A 179 7.00 10.20 12.68
N LEU A 180 6.15 9.61 11.83
CA LEU A 180 6.43 9.46 10.40
C LEU A 180 6.44 10.82 9.70
N HIS A 181 5.45 11.67 9.98
CA HIS A 181 5.35 13.02 9.43
C HIS A 181 6.57 13.88 9.77
N ASP A 182 7.02 13.87 11.03
CA ASP A 182 8.19 14.63 11.50
C ASP A 182 9.49 14.19 10.81
N ASN A 183 9.49 12.96 10.25
CA ASN A 183 10.60 12.43 9.47
C ASN A 183 10.39 12.50 7.95
N LYS A 184 9.51 13.42 7.47
CA LYS A 184 9.26 13.70 6.05
C LYS A 184 8.76 12.48 5.26
N ILE A 185 7.93 11.66 5.87
CA ILE A 185 7.19 10.60 5.20
C ILE A 185 5.82 11.18 4.85
N GLU A 186 5.48 11.17 3.57
CA GLU A 186 4.32 11.88 3.03
C GLU A 186 3.04 11.04 3.05
N ALA A 187 3.19 9.72 2.98
CA ALA A 187 2.06 8.81 2.89
C ALA A 187 2.26 7.55 3.75
N VAL A 188 1.15 6.93 4.10
CA VAL A 188 1.12 5.66 4.83
C VAL A 188 0.16 4.70 4.17
N LEU A 189 0.52 3.41 4.16
CA LEU A 189 -0.36 2.33 3.77
C LEU A 189 -0.80 1.56 5.02
N VAL A 190 -2.11 1.63 5.32
CA VAL A 190 -2.69 1.07 6.54
C VAL A 190 -3.77 0.05 6.20
N GLY A 191 -3.57 -1.19 6.66
CA GLY A 191 -4.52 -2.28 6.46
C GLY A 191 -5.10 -2.82 7.76
N GLU A 192 -4.32 -3.58 8.54
CA GLU A 192 -4.81 -4.33 9.70
C GLU A 192 -5.58 -3.44 10.70
N THR A 193 -5.04 -2.29 11.05
CA THR A 193 -5.63 -1.34 12.00
C THR A 193 -7.03 -0.93 11.56
N LEU A 194 -7.17 -0.51 10.30
CA LEU A 194 -8.45 -0.08 9.74
C LEU A 194 -9.41 -1.25 9.52
N MET A 195 -8.93 -2.40 9.02
CA MET A 195 -9.77 -3.57 8.78
C MET A 195 -10.42 -4.11 10.06
N ARG A 196 -9.74 -4.02 11.20
CA ARG A 196 -10.25 -4.48 12.49
C ARG A 196 -11.22 -3.51 13.14
N SER A 197 -11.23 -2.25 12.76
CA SER A 197 -12.17 -1.28 13.30
C SER A 197 -13.59 -1.50 12.76
N PRO A 198 -14.62 -1.46 13.58
CA PRO A 198 -16.02 -1.49 13.11
C PRO A 198 -16.40 -0.18 12.38
N ASP A 199 -15.78 0.94 12.72
CA ASP A 199 -15.97 2.26 12.11
C ASP A 199 -14.67 2.72 11.46
N LYS A 200 -14.61 2.70 10.12
CA LYS A 200 -13.44 3.06 9.34
C LYS A 200 -13.13 4.55 9.40
N LYS A 201 -14.18 5.37 9.47
CA LYS A 201 -14.06 6.82 9.54
C LYS A 201 -13.47 7.23 10.89
N ALA A 202 -14.05 6.75 11.99
CA ALA A 202 -13.55 7.03 13.34
C ALA A 202 -12.09 6.57 13.49
N ALA A 203 -11.73 5.37 12.97
CA ALA A 203 -10.36 4.88 13.03
C ALA A 203 -9.37 5.75 12.24
N LEU A 204 -9.78 6.30 11.11
CA LEU A 204 -8.92 7.20 10.32
C LEU A 204 -8.79 8.58 11.00
N GLU A 205 -9.86 9.08 11.60
CA GLU A 205 -9.85 10.31 12.39
C GLU A 205 -8.95 10.17 13.62
N GLU A 206 -9.00 9.04 14.33
CA GLU A 206 -8.11 8.73 15.45
C GLU A 206 -6.64 8.73 15.02
N LEU A 207 -6.31 8.09 13.90
CA LEU A 207 -4.97 8.12 13.34
C LEU A 207 -4.52 9.55 12.98
N ASN A 208 -5.42 10.42 12.58
CA ASN A 208 -5.14 11.84 12.33
C ASN A 208 -5.00 12.68 13.62
N GLY A 209 -5.17 12.09 14.80
CA GLY A 209 -5.11 12.79 16.08
C GLY A 209 -6.36 13.61 16.40
N ALA A 210 -7.46 13.38 15.73
CA ALA A 210 -8.75 13.96 16.12
C ALA A 210 -9.23 13.28 17.42
N PRO A 211 -9.74 14.06 18.43
CA PRO A 211 -10.32 13.45 19.59
C PRO A 211 -11.56 12.64 19.19
N LEU A 212 -11.67 11.42 19.72
CA LEU A 212 -12.90 10.63 19.58
C LEU A 212 -14.06 11.47 20.17
N THR A 213 -15.06 11.77 19.37
CA THR A 213 -16.31 12.35 19.89
C THR A 213 -17.01 11.25 20.68
N GLU A 214 -17.05 11.39 22.00
CA GLU A 214 -17.92 10.58 22.85
C GLU A 214 -19.38 10.94 22.49
N ASP A 215 -20.06 10.01 21.81
CA ASP A 215 -21.51 10.04 21.62
C ASP A 215 -22.20 9.32 22.80
#